data_67165da2a120b555961f230d55ac071e
#
_entry.id   67165da2a120b555961f230d55ac071e
#
_cell.length_a   1.000
_cell.length_b   1.000
_cell.length_c   1.000
_cell.angle_alpha   90.00
_cell.angle_beta   90.00
_cell.angle_gamma   90.00
#
_symmetry.space_group_name_H-M   'P 1'
#
loop_
_entity.id
_entity.type
_entity.pdbx_description
1 polymer ?
#
loop_
_entity_poly.entity_id
_entity_poly.type
_entity_poly.pdbx_seq_one_letter_code
_entity_poly.pdbx_strand_id
1 'polypeptide(L)'
;MYGLPDRLRPLSAAEEQVMLAVWACREPATRRDIDEKLRGKGWAPATVLNFLYRLEEKGWVKSGKQGNHNIYAATVTQRAYGVWSMRQRLDTLFGGDLAAAVRALGSESGCGQSELEQAMKVLEEKHLEAEEYDLYDPYG
;
A
#
# COMPACT_ATOMS: atom_id res chain seq x y z
N MET A 1 -12.16 -2.56 -9.88
CA MET A 1 -10.87 -2.32 -10.53
C MET A 1 -9.76 -2.30 -9.49
N TYR A 2 -8.80 -3.19 -9.63
CA TYR A 2 -7.77 -3.43 -8.62
C TYR A 2 -6.41 -2.84 -8.97
N GLY A 3 -6.36 -1.96 -9.97
CA GLY A 3 -5.10 -1.39 -10.41
C GLY A 3 -4.85 -0.03 -9.81
N LEU A 4 -3.58 0.29 -9.63
CA LEU A 4 -3.16 1.67 -9.43
C LEU A 4 -3.35 2.45 -10.74
N PRO A 5 -3.49 3.78 -10.68
CA PRO A 5 -3.54 4.58 -11.91
C PRO A 5 -2.36 4.29 -12.83
N ASP A 6 -2.62 4.21 -14.13
CA ASP A 6 -1.60 3.87 -15.13
C ASP A 6 -0.42 4.86 -15.17
N ARG A 7 -0.64 6.08 -14.68
CA ARG A 7 0.40 7.11 -14.61
C ARG A 7 1.50 6.80 -13.58
N LEU A 8 1.24 5.88 -12.66
CA LEU A 8 2.19 5.55 -11.60
C LEU A 8 3.24 4.57 -12.12
N ARG A 9 4.50 4.84 -11.80
CA ARG A 9 5.61 3.95 -12.11
C ARG A 9 6.01 3.14 -10.89
N PRO A 10 6.55 1.92 -11.08
CA PRO A 10 6.89 1.06 -9.95
C PRO A 10 7.86 1.70 -8.96
N LEU A 11 7.67 1.40 -7.68
CA LEU A 11 8.54 1.86 -6.60
C LEU A 11 9.72 0.90 -6.44
N SER A 12 10.91 1.45 -6.19
CA SER A 12 12.02 0.67 -5.64
C SER A 12 11.75 0.39 -4.15
N ALA A 13 12.52 -0.54 -3.58
CA ALA A 13 12.40 -0.85 -2.15
C ALA A 13 12.64 0.39 -1.26
N ALA A 14 13.64 1.20 -1.61
CA ALA A 14 13.93 2.43 -0.87
C ALA A 14 12.83 3.48 -1.05
N GLU A 15 12.30 3.63 -2.24
CA GLU A 15 11.19 4.55 -2.51
C GLU A 15 9.93 4.13 -1.74
N GLU A 16 9.68 2.84 -1.62
CA GLU A 16 8.57 2.33 -0.81
C GLU A 16 8.73 2.76 0.65
N GLN A 17 9.95 2.69 1.20
CA GLN A 17 10.22 3.13 2.56
C GLN A 17 9.92 4.63 2.73
N VAL A 18 10.27 5.44 1.75
CA VAL A 18 9.94 6.88 1.78
C VAL A 18 8.44 7.10 1.71
N MET A 19 7.73 6.37 0.85
CA MET A 19 6.26 6.45 0.80
C MET A 19 5.61 6.03 2.10
N LEU A 20 6.10 4.99 2.77
CA LEU A 20 5.60 4.61 4.10
C LEU A 20 5.75 5.75 5.10
N ALA A 21 6.86 6.50 5.03
CA ALA A 21 7.06 7.68 5.87
C ALA A 21 6.05 8.77 5.54
N VAL A 22 5.82 9.04 4.25
CA VAL A 22 4.83 10.05 3.81
C VAL A 22 3.44 9.68 4.30
N TRP A 23 3.02 8.42 4.12
CA TRP A 23 1.70 7.97 4.58
C TRP A 23 1.55 8.01 6.10
N ALA A 24 2.65 7.87 6.85
CA ALA A 24 2.63 7.93 8.31
C ALA A 24 2.49 9.35 8.87
N CYS A 25 2.72 10.37 8.04
CA CYS A 25 2.60 11.76 8.43
C CYS A 25 1.15 12.26 8.29
N ARG A 26 0.81 13.30 9.03
CA ARG A 26 -0.41 14.07 8.77
C ARG A 26 -0.31 14.74 7.41
N GLU A 27 -1.36 14.69 6.63
CA GLU A 27 -1.42 15.42 5.37
C GLU A 27 -1.71 16.90 5.57
N PRO A 28 -0.99 17.77 4.86
CA PRO A 28 0.18 17.47 4.04
C PRO A 28 1.42 17.23 4.92
N ALA A 29 2.29 16.32 4.47
CA ALA A 29 3.53 16.02 5.18
C ALA A 29 4.57 17.10 4.91
N THR A 30 5.21 17.62 5.96
CA THR A 30 6.35 18.51 5.81
C THR A 30 7.61 17.67 5.60
N ARG A 31 8.65 18.27 5.02
CA ARG A 31 9.95 17.62 4.90
C ARG A 31 10.48 17.18 6.26
N ARG A 32 10.28 18.02 7.27
CA ARG A 32 10.71 17.72 8.64
C ARG A 32 10.02 16.46 9.19
N ASP A 33 8.70 16.34 8.97
CA ASP A 33 7.94 15.19 9.43
C ASP A 33 8.43 13.90 8.76
N ILE A 34 8.70 13.96 7.46
CA ILE A 34 9.22 12.84 6.68
C ILE A 34 10.60 12.44 7.19
N ASP A 35 11.50 13.40 7.37
CA ASP A 35 12.85 13.15 7.89
C ASP A 35 12.81 12.48 9.26
N GLU A 36 11.88 12.89 10.11
CA GLU A 36 11.71 12.29 11.43
C GLU A 36 11.30 10.83 11.35
N LYS A 37 10.39 10.49 10.45
CA LYS A 37 9.98 9.11 10.22
C LYS A 37 11.10 8.25 9.63
N LEU A 38 12.02 8.84 8.89
CA LEU A 38 13.12 8.14 8.23
C LEU A 38 14.42 8.14 9.06
N ARG A 39 14.40 8.70 10.27
CA ARG A 39 15.60 8.88 11.10
C ARG A 39 16.41 7.59 11.26
N GLY A 40 15.76 6.44 11.41
CA GLY A 40 16.43 5.16 11.59
C GLY A 40 17.16 4.62 10.35
N LYS A 41 16.94 5.21 9.18
CA LYS A 41 17.55 4.74 7.94
C LYS A 41 18.99 5.22 7.75
N GLY A 42 19.40 6.29 8.43
CA GLY A 42 20.72 6.85 8.27
C GLY A 42 20.98 7.50 6.91
N TRP A 43 19.95 7.83 6.16
CA TRP A 43 20.10 8.48 4.85
C TRP A 43 20.43 9.97 5.02
N ALA A 44 21.33 10.46 4.16
CA ALA A 44 21.66 11.87 4.11
C ALA A 44 20.45 12.69 3.64
N PRO A 45 20.33 13.97 4.06
CA PRO A 45 19.23 14.83 3.61
C PRO A 45 19.08 14.92 2.09
N ALA A 46 20.21 14.97 1.36
CA ALA A 46 20.18 15.01 -0.11
C ALA A 46 19.62 13.70 -0.70
N THR A 47 19.89 12.58 -0.08
CA THR A 47 19.37 11.27 -0.51
C THR A 47 17.86 11.23 -0.40
N VAL A 48 17.30 11.68 0.73
CA VAL A 48 15.85 11.75 0.93
C VAL A 48 15.20 12.70 -0.08
N LEU A 49 15.81 13.86 -0.31
CA LEU A 49 15.31 14.82 -1.30
C LEU A 49 15.25 14.22 -2.70
N ASN A 50 16.29 13.48 -3.08
CA ASN A 50 16.34 12.80 -4.39
C ASN A 50 15.23 11.74 -4.51
N PHE A 51 14.95 10.99 -3.45
CA PHE A 51 13.83 10.04 -3.45
C PHE A 51 12.49 10.77 -3.61
N LEU A 52 12.30 11.90 -2.95
CA LEU A 52 11.06 12.68 -3.07
C LEU A 52 10.89 13.24 -4.49
N TYR A 53 11.96 13.69 -5.13
CA TYR A 53 11.90 14.10 -6.54
C TYR A 53 11.52 12.95 -7.46
N ARG A 54 12.08 11.77 -7.25
CA ARG A 54 11.76 10.58 -8.03
C ARG A 54 10.30 10.16 -7.82
N LEU A 55 9.82 10.22 -6.58
CA LEU A 55 8.44 9.87 -6.26
C LEU A 55 7.46 10.83 -6.93
N GLU A 56 7.78 12.11 -6.98
CA GLU A 56 6.98 13.09 -7.69
C GLU A 56 6.97 12.82 -9.20
N GLU A 57 8.13 12.55 -9.77
CA GLU A 57 8.29 12.20 -11.17
C GLU A 57 7.53 10.92 -11.54
N LYS A 58 7.54 9.94 -10.65
CA LYS A 58 6.81 8.68 -10.83
C LYS A 58 5.32 8.79 -10.54
N GLY A 59 4.85 9.93 -10.05
CA GLY A 59 3.44 10.23 -9.84
C GLY A 59 2.88 9.89 -8.46
N TRP A 60 3.72 9.51 -7.48
CA TRP A 60 3.28 9.06 -6.16
C TRP A 60 3.01 10.19 -5.17
N VAL A 61 3.69 11.31 -5.32
CA VAL A 61 3.49 12.48 -4.46
C VAL A 61 3.33 13.73 -5.31
N LYS A 62 2.65 14.72 -4.75
CA LYS A 62 2.62 16.09 -5.24
C LYS A 62 3.31 16.95 -4.21
N SER A 63 4.28 17.75 -4.66
CA SER A 63 4.93 18.72 -3.80
C SER A 63 4.25 20.07 -3.90
N GLY A 64 4.41 20.87 -2.87
CA GLY A 64 3.91 22.24 -2.81
C GLY A 64 4.64 23.00 -1.74
N LYS A 65 4.14 24.20 -1.46
CA LYS A 65 4.70 25.03 -0.41
C LYS A 65 3.61 25.48 0.55
N GLN A 66 3.96 25.51 1.83
CA GLN A 66 3.16 26.10 2.88
C GLN A 66 4.07 27.09 3.60
N GLY A 67 3.92 28.38 3.26
CA GLY A 67 4.91 29.40 3.66
C GLY A 67 6.24 29.10 3.02
N ASN A 68 7.30 28.99 3.83
CA ASN A 68 8.65 28.66 3.37
C ASN A 68 8.97 27.17 3.42
N HIS A 69 7.98 26.33 3.78
CA HIS A 69 8.18 24.90 3.95
C HIS A 69 7.68 24.11 2.75
N ASN A 70 8.46 23.15 2.32
CA ASN A 70 8.02 22.16 1.33
C ASN A 70 7.05 21.20 1.99
N ILE A 71 5.96 20.93 1.30
CA ILE A 71 4.97 19.94 1.73
C ILE A 71 4.78 18.91 0.63
N TYR A 72 4.36 17.72 1.04
CA TYR A 72 4.18 16.57 0.14
C TYR A 72 2.85 15.91 0.46
N ALA A 73 2.10 15.57 -0.56
CA ALA A 73 0.86 14.83 -0.42
C ALA A 73 0.90 13.57 -1.28
N ALA A 74 0.52 12.43 -0.73
CA ALA A 74 0.41 11.19 -1.48
C ALA A 74 -0.74 11.28 -2.47
N THR A 75 -0.55 10.75 -3.67
CA THR A 75 -1.57 10.74 -4.73
C THR A 75 -2.48 9.51 -4.65
N VAL A 76 -2.03 8.48 -3.94
CA VAL A 76 -2.81 7.26 -3.66
C VAL A 76 -2.67 6.92 -2.19
N THR A 77 -3.66 6.21 -1.64
CA THR A 77 -3.64 5.80 -0.24
C THR A 77 -2.71 4.60 -0.05
N GLN A 78 -2.20 4.45 1.17
CA GLN A 78 -1.41 3.28 1.55
C GLN A 78 -2.23 1.98 1.36
N ARG A 79 -3.51 2.03 1.68
CA ARG A 79 -4.40 0.87 1.54
C ARG A 79 -4.53 0.44 0.08
N ALA A 80 -4.74 1.39 -0.84
CA ALA A 80 -4.83 1.09 -2.27
C ALA A 80 -3.53 0.47 -2.80
N TYR A 81 -2.39 1.02 -2.40
CA TYR A 81 -1.08 0.46 -2.74
C TYR A 81 -0.91 -0.94 -2.14
N GLY A 82 -1.32 -1.13 -0.89
CA GLY A 82 -1.25 -2.44 -0.21
C GLY A 82 -2.02 -3.52 -0.95
N VAL A 83 -3.26 -3.24 -1.33
CA VAL A 83 -4.09 -4.18 -2.10
C VAL A 83 -3.43 -4.52 -3.43
N TRP A 84 -2.97 -3.50 -4.16
CA TRP A 84 -2.29 -3.70 -5.44
C TRP A 84 -1.02 -4.56 -5.27
N SER A 85 -0.20 -4.25 -4.27
CA SER A 85 1.04 -4.99 -4.00
C SER A 85 0.79 -6.44 -3.65
N MET A 86 -0.20 -6.71 -2.81
CA MET A 86 -0.59 -8.08 -2.45
C MET A 86 -1.06 -8.84 -3.67
N ARG A 87 -1.87 -8.22 -4.52
CA ARG A 87 -2.35 -8.86 -5.75
C ARG A 87 -1.20 -9.19 -6.69
N GLN A 88 -0.25 -8.29 -6.88
CA GLN A 88 0.94 -8.52 -7.70
C GLN A 88 1.76 -9.70 -7.18
N ARG A 89 1.96 -9.77 -5.87
CA ARG A 89 2.70 -10.88 -5.24
C ARG A 89 1.95 -12.19 -5.39
N LEU A 90 0.64 -12.16 -5.20
CA LEU A 90 -0.20 -13.34 -5.39
C LEU A 90 -0.10 -13.88 -6.82
N ASP A 91 -0.19 -13.00 -7.79
CA ASP A 91 -0.12 -13.38 -9.21
C ASP A 91 1.27 -13.90 -9.57
N THR A 92 2.34 -13.25 -9.10
CA THR A 92 3.72 -13.62 -9.44
C THR A 92 4.17 -14.91 -8.75
N LEU A 93 3.87 -15.06 -7.46
CA LEU A 93 4.43 -16.13 -6.64
C LEU A 93 3.51 -17.34 -6.51
N PHE A 94 2.21 -17.18 -6.69
CA PHE A 94 1.21 -18.22 -6.52
C PHE A 94 0.30 -18.40 -7.74
N GLY A 95 0.67 -17.80 -8.87
CA GLY A 95 -0.12 -17.92 -10.10
C GLY A 95 -1.54 -17.38 -9.97
N GLY A 96 -1.78 -16.46 -9.06
CA GLY A 96 -3.11 -15.90 -8.80
C GLY A 96 -4.01 -16.80 -7.95
N ASP A 97 -3.50 -17.90 -7.42
CA ASP A 97 -4.27 -18.85 -6.61
C ASP A 97 -4.26 -18.44 -5.13
N LEU A 98 -5.30 -17.72 -4.72
CA LEU A 98 -5.44 -17.23 -3.35
C LEU A 98 -5.52 -18.39 -2.34
N ALA A 99 -6.21 -19.48 -2.69
CA ALA A 99 -6.32 -20.64 -1.81
C ALA A 99 -4.95 -21.29 -1.57
N ALA A 100 -4.12 -21.39 -2.61
CA ALA A 100 -2.76 -21.91 -2.49
C ALA A 100 -1.90 -21.02 -1.57
N ALA A 101 -2.02 -19.70 -1.70
CA ALA A 101 -1.30 -18.75 -0.86
C ALA A 101 -1.70 -18.89 0.61
N VAL A 102 -2.99 -19.00 0.89
CA VAL A 102 -3.51 -19.17 2.25
C VAL A 102 -3.03 -20.49 2.86
N ARG A 103 -3.06 -21.59 2.10
CA ARG A 103 -2.53 -22.90 2.56
C ARG A 103 -1.05 -22.81 2.91
N ALA A 104 -0.27 -22.14 2.05
CA ALA A 104 1.17 -21.97 2.28
C ALA A 104 1.44 -21.15 3.54
N LEU A 105 0.70 -20.06 3.76
CA LEU A 105 0.83 -19.27 4.97
C LEU A 105 0.55 -20.08 6.23
N GLY A 106 -0.47 -20.93 6.19
CA GLY A 106 -0.82 -21.76 7.33
C GLY A 106 0.18 -22.90 7.58
N SER A 107 0.64 -23.58 6.51
CA SER A 107 1.53 -24.74 6.64
C SER A 107 3.00 -24.36 6.86
N GLU A 108 3.46 -23.22 6.36
CA GLU A 108 4.86 -22.79 6.47
C GLU A 108 5.11 -21.84 7.66
N SER A 109 4.21 -21.83 8.62
CA SER A 109 4.30 -20.98 9.81
C SER A 109 4.30 -19.46 9.51
N GLY A 110 3.76 -19.07 8.37
CA GLY A 110 3.61 -17.66 8.00
C GLY A 110 2.50 -16.95 8.78
N CYS A 111 1.55 -17.72 9.34
CA CYS A 111 0.45 -17.20 10.14
C CYS A 111 0.21 -18.09 11.36
N GLY A 112 -0.15 -17.48 12.49
CA GLY A 112 -0.57 -18.20 13.67
C GLY A 112 -2.03 -18.63 13.60
N GLN A 113 -2.44 -19.52 14.48
CA GLN A 113 -3.81 -20.04 14.54
C GLN A 113 -4.85 -18.92 14.73
N SER A 114 -4.56 -17.98 15.61
CA SER A 114 -5.47 -16.85 15.89
C SER A 114 -5.67 -15.96 14.67
N GLU A 115 -4.59 -15.69 13.93
CA GLU A 115 -4.66 -14.91 12.69
C GLU A 115 -5.52 -15.60 11.64
N LEU A 116 -5.35 -16.92 11.49
CA LEU A 116 -6.14 -17.71 10.55
C LEU A 116 -7.62 -17.71 10.91
N GLU A 117 -7.94 -17.83 12.19
CA GLU A 117 -9.33 -17.78 12.68
C GLU A 117 -9.98 -16.44 12.40
N GLN A 118 -9.25 -15.34 12.62
CA GLN A 118 -9.73 -14.00 12.30
C GLN A 118 -9.94 -13.81 10.80
N ALA A 119 -9.00 -14.31 9.99
CA ALA A 119 -9.12 -14.26 8.53
C ALA A 119 -10.32 -15.05 8.04
N MET A 120 -10.60 -16.22 8.64
CA MET A 120 -11.79 -17.01 8.32
C MET A 120 -13.08 -16.23 8.54
N LYS A 121 -13.17 -15.50 9.64
CA LYS A 121 -14.35 -14.67 9.94
C LYS A 121 -14.55 -13.60 8.87
N VAL A 122 -13.49 -12.93 8.46
CA VAL A 122 -13.55 -11.91 7.42
C VAL A 122 -13.97 -12.53 6.07
N LEU A 123 -13.41 -13.68 5.72
CA LEU A 123 -13.77 -14.38 4.48
C LEU A 123 -15.25 -14.81 4.48
N GLU A 124 -15.76 -15.29 5.60
CA GLU A 124 -17.18 -15.65 5.75
C GLU A 124 -18.07 -14.43 5.57
N GLU A 125 -17.72 -13.31 6.21
CA GLU A 125 -18.46 -12.04 6.06
C GLU A 125 -18.51 -11.60 4.61
N LYS A 126 -17.37 -11.63 3.91
CA LYS A 126 -17.28 -11.22 2.50
C LYS A 126 -18.04 -12.17 1.58
N HIS A 127 -18.02 -13.45 1.89
CA HIS A 127 -18.76 -14.46 1.13
C HIS A 127 -20.28 -14.23 1.27
N LEU A 128 -20.76 -13.98 2.48
CA LEU A 128 -22.18 -13.68 2.72
C LEU A 128 -22.61 -12.38 2.04
N GLU A 129 -21.78 -11.35 2.10
CA GLU A 129 -22.05 -10.09 1.38
C GLU A 129 -22.14 -10.31 -0.14
N ALA A 130 -21.26 -11.13 -0.69
CA ALA A 130 -21.26 -11.46 -2.11
C ALA A 130 -22.52 -12.24 -2.52
N GLU A 131 -22.93 -13.22 -1.69
CA GLU A 131 -24.16 -13.98 -1.92
C GLU A 131 -25.39 -13.06 -1.89
N GLU A 132 -25.45 -12.15 -0.92
CA GLU A 132 -26.54 -11.18 -0.81
C GLU A 132 -26.59 -10.27 -2.04
N TYR A 133 -25.43 -9.82 -2.52
CA TYR A 133 -25.33 -8.99 -3.71
C TYR A 133 -25.77 -9.75 -4.97
N ASP A 134 -25.38 -11.02 -5.11
CA ASP A 134 -25.74 -11.86 -6.24
C ASP A 134 -27.24 -12.15 -6.29
N LEU A 135 -27.90 -12.20 -5.13
CA LEU A 135 -29.34 -12.35 -5.05
C LEU A 135 -30.12 -11.09 -5.41
N TYR A 136 -29.46 -9.94 -5.37
CA TYR A 136 -30.06 -8.67 -5.75
C TYR A 136 -29.91 -8.46 -7.25
N ASP A 137 -31.02 -8.54 -7.98
CA ASP A 137 -31.06 -8.28 -9.43
C ASP A 137 -31.81 -6.97 -9.69
N PRO A 138 -31.09 -5.87 -9.98
CA PRO A 138 -31.71 -4.58 -10.24
C PRO A 138 -32.47 -4.54 -11.56
N TYR A 139 -32.31 -5.54 -12.42
CA TYR A 139 -32.92 -5.62 -13.75
C TYR A 139 -33.95 -6.74 -13.88
N GLY A 140 -34.08 -7.52 -12.83
CA GLY A 140 -35.02 -8.63 -12.79
C GLY A 140 -36.43 -8.19 -12.52
#